data_0f04a7bf85ebf2275602e94a44cdcc40
#
_entry.id   0f04a7bf85ebf2275602e94a44cdcc40
#
_cell.length_a   1.000
_cell.length_b   1.000
_cell.length_c   1.000
_cell.angle_alpha   90.00
_cell.angle_beta   90.00
_cell.angle_gamma   90.00
#
_symmetry.space_group_name_H-M   'P 1'
#
loop_
_entity.id
_entity.type
_entity.pdbx_description
1 polymer ?
#
loop_
_entity_poly.entity_id
_entity_poly.type
_entity_poly.pdbx_seq_one_letter_code
_entity_poly.pdbx_strand_id
1 'polypeptide(L)'
;AAKLQPKDIKGILILLHIVNVNGFKARTVSVSAEDGKNLNRVFPGDANGTYTDKLAYFIEKEIFSKIDYYIDVHNGDWFEDLTPFIYCVGNAPEETVAEAERMAQAADMPFYVKSQSGKGGAYNYAGTLGIPSVLIERGCNGMWSEEEVAASQKDVKNILRRIGMLKTRPTLAEMQMRVPKHMNHAHYVDSEKAGCWFPKKKAGQIVKAGELLGELKDYFGNVIEEFRLKEDAIILYQTISYSVPENSPLIAYGHYDICIDDMGNTHQHTHDELHKHRKEHYDDHAGIHSREMWEDMI
;
A
#
# COMPACT_ATOMS: atom_id res chain seq x y z
N ALA A 1 -18.87 9.05 -8.08
CA ALA A 1 -20.23 8.52 -8.31
C ALA A 1 -21.09 9.50 -9.10
N ALA A 2 -21.34 10.72 -8.65
CA ALA A 2 -22.31 11.66 -9.25
C ALA A 2 -22.07 12.01 -10.74
N LYS A 3 -20.85 11.82 -11.25
CA LYS A 3 -20.49 12.10 -12.65
C LYS A 3 -20.64 10.89 -13.60
N LEU A 4 -20.88 9.69 -13.06
CA LEU A 4 -21.06 8.48 -13.84
C LEU A 4 -22.56 8.25 -14.12
N GLN A 5 -22.89 7.93 -15.36
CA GLN A 5 -24.26 7.57 -15.75
C GLN A 5 -24.34 6.06 -16.01
N PRO A 6 -25.48 5.40 -15.74
CA PRO A 6 -25.63 3.96 -15.98
C PRO A 6 -25.26 3.53 -17.41
N LYS A 7 -25.53 4.38 -18.41
CA LYS A 7 -25.20 4.13 -19.83
C LYS A 7 -23.68 4.05 -20.08
N ASP A 8 -22.86 4.66 -19.21
CA ASP A 8 -21.40 4.70 -19.34
C ASP A 8 -20.75 3.42 -18.81
N ILE A 9 -21.50 2.62 -18.05
CA ILE A 9 -21.03 1.40 -17.38
C ILE A 9 -21.56 0.15 -18.11
N LYS A 10 -20.69 -0.85 -18.23
CA LYS A 10 -21.03 -2.22 -18.62
C LYS A 10 -20.98 -3.09 -17.36
N GLY A 11 -22.10 -3.70 -17.02
CA GLY A 11 -22.24 -4.49 -15.79
C GLY A 11 -22.73 -3.65 -14.60
N ILE A 12 -22.38 -4.04 -13.41
CA ILE A 12 -22.81 -3.43 -12.13
C ILE A 12 -21.59 -2.85 -11.41
N LEU A 13 -21.66 -1.57 -11.05
CA LEU A 13 -20.67 -0.90 -10.22
C LEU A 13 -21.26 -0.66 -8.83
N ILE A 14 -20.69 -1.31 -7.83
CA ILE A 14 -21.02 -1.13 -6.40
C ILE A 14 -20.03 -0.12 -5.82
N LEU A 15 -20.53 0.94 -5.20
CA LEU A 15 -19.71 1.96 -4.56
C LEU A 15 -20.03 2.01 -3.06
N LEU A 16 -19.06 1.57 -2.25
CA LEU A 16 -19.10 1.72 -0.81
C LEU A 16 -18.29 2.96 -0.45
N HIS A 17 -18.95 4.05 -0.01
CA HIS A 17 -18.27 5.33 0.18
C HIS A 17 -17.36 5.33 1.41
N ILE A 18 -17.94 5.24 2.61
CA ILE A 18 -17.17 5.15 3.87
C ILE A 18 -17.58 3.85 4.53
N VAL A 19 -16.70 2.87 4.57
CA VAL A 19 -17.02 1.55 5.10
C VAL A 19 -17.03 1.57 6.62
N ASN A 20 -16.01 2.15 7.25
CA ASN A 20 -15.94 2.33 8.71
C ASN A 20 -16.56 3.68 9.12
N VAL A 21 -17.88 3.82 8.99
CA VAL A 21 -18.60 5.08 9.27
C VAL A 21 -18.41 5.55 10.71
N ASN A 22 -18.41 4.63 11.67
CA ASN A 22 -18.31 4.97 13.10
C ASN A 22 -16.89 5.44 13.45
N GLY A 23 -15.85 4.79 12.95
CA GLY A 23 -14.47 5.24 13.09
C GLY A 23 -14.27 6.62 12.48
N PHE A 24 -14.81 6.84 11.28
CA PHE A 24 -14.75 8.15 10.61
C PHE A 24 -15.41 9.26 11.46
N LYS A 25 -16.61 9.03 11.98
CA LYS A 25 -17.32 10.00 12.84
C LYS A 25 -16.60 10.25 14.16
N ALA A 26 -16.03 9.22 14.75
CA ALA A 26 -15.30 9.29 16.01
C ALA A 26 -13.86 9.82 15.83
N ARG A 27 -13.39 9.98 14.59
CA ARG A 27 -12.01 10.34 14.23
C ARG A 27 -10.98 9.37 14.80
N THR A 28 -11.27 8.09 14.81
CA THR A 28 -10.29 7.07 15.17
C THR A 28 -9.34 6.85 14.00
N VAL A 29 -8.05 6.65 14.31
CA VAL A 29 -7.05 6.34 13.29
C VAL A 29 -7.11 4.85 12.99
N SER A 30 -7.43 4.50 11.74
CA SER A 30 -7.40 3.13 11.18
C SER A 30 -8.30 2.10 11.88
N VAL A 31 -9.00 2.43 12.96
CA VAL A 31 -9.77 1.46 13.75
C VAL A 31 -11.25 1.86 13.89
N SER A 32 -12.08 0.89 14.22
CA SER A 32 -13.47 1.12 14.61
C SER A 32 -13.55 1.69 16.02
N ALA A 33 -14.49 2.61 16.22
CA ALA A 33 -14.73 3.21 17.54
C ALA A 33 -15.39 2.24 18.54
N GLU A 34 -16.07 1.19 18.04
CA GLU A 34 -16.82 0.25 18.87
C GLU A 34 -15.95 -0.80 19.54
N ASP A 35 -14.89 -1.26 18.86
CA ASP A 35 -14.10 -2.40 19.33
C ASP A 35 -12.58 -2.21 19.17
N GLY A 36 -12.14 -1.05 18.64
CA GLY A 36 -10.73 -0.75 18.46
C GLY A 36 -10.01 -1.59 17.39
N LYS A 37 -10.74 -2.38 16.60
CA LYS A 37 -10.15 -3.22 15.57
C LYS A 37 -10.02 -2.47 14.25
N ASN A 38 -8.93 -2.75 13.51
CA ASN A 38 -8.77 -2.31 12.14
C ASN A 38 -9.53 -3.27 11.20
N LEU A 39 -10.51 -2.73 10.45
CA LEU A 39 -11.31 -3.52 9.51
C LEU A 39 -10.43 -4.24 8.48
N ASN A 40 -9.35 -3.58 8.02
CA ASN A 40 -8.43 -4.14 7.03
C ASN A 40 -7.39 -5.10 7.65
N ARG A 41 -7.70 -5.70 8.81
CA ARG A 41 -6.89 -6.74 9.49
C ARG A 41 -7.72 -7.95 9.91
N VAL A 42 -9.05 -7.91 9.71
CA VAL A 42 -9.96 -8.94 10.27
C VAL A 42 -10.70 -9.78 9.23
N PHE A 43 -10.47 -9.56 7.93
CA PHE A 43 -11.07 -10.40 6.89
C PHE A 43 -10.61 -11.87 7.01
N PRO A 44 -11.55 -12.85 6.85
CA PRO A 44 -12.93 -12.77 6.37
C PRO A 44 -13.98 -12.28 7.38
N GLY A 45 -13.62 -11.99 8.61
CA GLY A 45 -14.55 -11.64 9.67
C GLY A 45 -15.18 -12.86 10.37
N ASP A 46 -16.09 -12.56 11.29
CA ASP A 46 -16.83 -13.56 12.09
C ASP A 46 -18.25 -13.05 12.38
N ALA A 47 -19.27 -13.86 12.03
CA ALA A 47 -20.67 -13.55 12.31
C ALA A 47 -20.98 -13.40 13.81
N ASN A 48 -20.20 -14.05 14.68
CA ASN A 48 -20.36 -14.05 16.13
C ASN A 48 -19.36 -13.13 16.85
N GLY A 49 -18.44 -12.51 16.08
CA GLY A 49 -17.41 -11.62 16.59
C GLY A 49 -17.94 -10.26 17.05
N THR A 50 -17.03 -9.31 17.20
CA THR A 50 -17.35 -7.93 17.56
C THR A 50 -17.87 -7.14 16.36
N TYR A 51 -18.07 -5.85 16.49
CA TYR A 51 -18.63 -5.00 15.43
C TYR A 51 -17.82 -5.10 14.12
N THR A 52 -16.50 -4.94 14.20
CA THR A 52 -15.63 -4.95 13.03
C THR A 52 -15.55 -6.33 12.39
N ASP A 53 -15.55 -7.41 13.17
CA ASP A 53 -15.59 -8.78 12.65
C ASP A 53 -16.88 -9.05 11.87
N LYS A 54 -18.02 -8.60 12.40
CA LYS A 54 -19.32 -8.72 11.73
C LYS A 54 -19.40 -7.90 10.46
N LEU A 55 -18.79 -6.72 10.42
CA LEU A 55 -18.76 -5.88 9.25
C LEU A 55 -17.92 -6.53 8.13
N ALA A 56 -16.73 -7.07 8.45
CA ALA A 56 -15.93 -7.82 7.51
C ALA A 56 -16.66 -9.06 6.98
N TYR A 57 -17.30 -9.83 7.87
CA TYR A 57 -18.11 -10.98 7.51
C TYR A 57 -19.26 -10.61 6.56
N PHE A 58 -19.97 -9.51 6.84
CA PHE A 58 -21.03 -9.01 5.95
C PHE A 58 -20.49 -8.66 4.56
N ILE A 59 -19.36 -7.96 4.48
CA ILE A 59 -18.72 -7.59 3.21
C ILE A 59 -18.32 -8.84 2.43
N GLU A 60 -17.72 -9.81 3.11
CA GLU A 60 -17.34 -11.09 2.50
C GLU A 60 -18.57 -11.82 1.93
N LYS A 61 -19.63 -11.98 2.71
CA LYS A 61 -20.81 -12.75 2.30
C LYS A 61 -21.69 -12.03 1.27
N GLU A 62 -21.89 -10.73 1.45
CA GLU A 62 -22.85 -9.98 0.66
C GLU A 62 -22.25 -9.25 -0.54
N ILE A 63 -20.95 -8.97 -0.52
CA ILE A 63 -20.27 -8.22 -1.56
C ILE A 63 -19.32 -9.13 -2.33
N PHE A 64 -18.30 -9.74 -1.68
CA PHE A 64 -17.30 -10.53 -2.38
C PHE A 64 -17.86 -11.75 -3.11
N SER A 65 -18.94 -12.32 -2.60
CA SER A 65 -19.66 -13.41 -3.29
C SER A 65 -20.32 -13.00 -4.60
N LYS A 66 -20.38 -11.72 -4.96
CA LYS A 66 -21.16 -11.18 -6.09
C LYS A 66 -20.34 -10.32 -7.05
N ILE A 67 -19.04 -10.15 -6.82
CA ILE A 67 -18.20 -9.27 -7.63
C ILE A 67 -17.12 -10.05 -8.37
N ASP A 68 -16.73 -9.52 -9.52
CA ASP A 68 -15.65 -10.07 -10.36
C ASP A 68 -14.33 -9.34 -10.17
N TYR A 69 -14.35 -8.10 -9.63
CA TYR A 69 -13.19 -7.25 -9.42
C TYR A 69 -13.37 -6.42 -8.16
N TYR A 70 -12.26 -6.10 -7.49
CA TYR A 70 -12.30 -5.27 -6.29
C TYR A 70 -11.24 -4.16 -6.34
N ILE A 71 -11.65 -2.94 -6.03
CA ILE A 71 -10.76 -1.77 -5.88
C ILE A 71 -10.98 -1.21 -4.49
N ASP A 72 -9.96 -1.26 -3.65
CA ASP A 72 -9.92 -0.60 -2.36
C ASP A 72 -9.28 0.77 -2.51
N VAL A 73 -9.85 1.80 -1.89
CA VAL A 73 -9.34 3.18 -2.02
C VAL A 73 -9.02 3.70 -0.64
N HIS A 74 -7.74 3.90 -0.40
CA HIS A 74 -7.17 4.36 0.86
C HIS A 74 -6.57 5.76 0.73
N ASN A 75 -6.33 6.35 1.89
CA ASN A 75 -5.64 7.61 2.09
C ASN A 75 -4.72 7.43 3.31
N GLY A 76 -3.54 8.03 3.29
CA GLY A 76 -2.67 8.09 4.46
C GLY A 76 -3.40 8.70 5.66
N ASP A 77 -3.23 8.12 6.82
CA ASP A 77 -3.90 8.57 8.05
C ASP A 77 -3.36 9.94 8.54
N TRP A 78 -3.84 10.40 9.69
CA TRP A 78 -3.50 11.72 10.23
C TRP A 78 -2.01 11.93 10.47
N PHE A 79 -1.26 10.86 10.59
CA PHE A 79 0.16 10.87 10.91
C PHE A 79 1.03 10.29 9.80
N GLU A 80 0.46 10.01 8.64
CA GLU A 80 1.21 9.44 7.51
C GLU A 80 1.54 10.49 6.45
N ASP A 81 2.86 10.70 6.26
CA ASP A 81 3.43 11.27 5.03
C ASP A 81 3.60 10.11 4.04
N LEU A 82 2.90 10.17 2.90
CA LEU A 82 2.77 9.07 1.96
C LEU A 82 3.01 9.54 0.52
N THR A 83 3.82 8.79 -0.23
CA THR A 83 3.88 8.95 -1.69
C THR A 83 2.83 8.06 -2.36
N PRO A 84 2.16 8.50 -3.43
CA PRO A 84 1.15 7.66 -4.08
C PRO A 84 1.74 6.34 -4.61
N PHE A 85 1.07 5.22 -4.32
CA PHE A 85 1.40 3.90 -4.87
C PHE A 85 0.15 3.00 -4.85
N ILE A 86 0.24 1.84 -5.50
CA ILE A 86 -0.87 0.90 -5.57
C ILE A 86 -0.39 -0.51 -5.23
N TYR A 87 -1.11 -1.19 -4.35
CA TYR A 87 -0.95 -2.62 -4.15
C TYR A 87 -1.78 -3.41 -5.14
N CYS A 88 -1.28 -4.56 -5.58
CA CYS A 88 -2.09 -5.62 -6.18
C CYS A 88 -1.89 -6.93 -5.41
N VAL A 89 -2.91 -7.78 -5.41
CA VAL A 89 -2.81 -9.09 -4.77
C VAL A 89 -1.73 -9.92 -5.45
N GLY A 90 -0.86 -10.56 -4.66
CA GLY A 90 0.22 -11.44 -5.13
C GLY A 90 0.08 -12.88 -4.64
N ASN A 91 -0.66 -13.09 -3.54
CA ASN A 91 -0.96 -14.43 -3.00
C ASN A 91 -2.39 -14.86 -3.42
N ALA A 92 -2.53 -15.27 -4.69
CA ALA A 92 -3.77 -15.68 -5.31
C ALA A 92 -3.46 -16.62 -6.49
N PRO A 93 -4.47 -17.26 -7.15
CA PRO A 93 -4.26 -17.97 -8.40
C PRO A 93 -3.56 -17.10 -9.45
N GLU A 94 -2.68 -17.70 -10.26
CA GLU A 94 -1.80 -16.98 -11.21
C GLU A 94 -2.58 -16.02 -12.13
N GLU A 95 -3.72 -16.46 -12.66
CA GLU A 95 -4.59 -15.64 -13.51
C GLU A 95 -5.17 -14.42 -12.77
N THR A 96 -5.50 -14.58 -11.49
CA THR A 96 -6.00 -13.51 -10.61
C THR A 96 -4.90 -12.48 -10.35
N VAL A 97 -3.68 -12.95 -10.04
CA VAL A 97 -2.50 -12.09 -9.85
C VAL A 97 -2.19 -11.32 -11.13
N ALA A 98 -2.17 -12.00 -12.28
CA ALA A 98 -1.88 -11.37 -13.56
C ALA A 98 -2.93 -10.28 -13.92
N GLU A 99 -4.21 -10.50 -13.63
CA GLU A 99 -5.24 -9.49 -13.88
C GLU A 99 -5.15 -8.32 -12.87
N ALA A 100 -4.91 -8.61 -11.59
CA ALA A 100 -4.69 -7.57 -10.57
C ALA A 100 -3.48 -6.67 -10.91
N GLU A 101 -2.40 -7.26 -11.42
CA GLU A 101 -1.24 -6.51 -11.90
C GLU A 101 -1.58 -5.61 -13.08
N ARG A 102 -2.38 -6.10 -14.05
CA ARG A 102 -2.86 -5.28 -15.17
C ARG A 102 -3.78 -4.13 -14.69
N MET A 103 -4.58 -4.35 -13.65
CA MET A 103 -5.36 -3.28 -13.01
C MET A 103 -4.44 -2.23 -12.38
N ALA A 104 -3.42 -2.66 -11.63
CA ALA A 104 -2.46 -1.75 -11.01
C ALA A 104 -1.70 -0.92 -12.04
N GLN A 105 -1.26 -1.52 -13.13
CA GLN A 105 -0.58 -0.84 -14.24
C GLN A 105 -1.46 0.17 -14.99
N ALA A 106 -2.77 0.10 -14.84
CA ALA A 106 -3.69 1.06 -15.43
C ALA A 106 -3.86 2.34 -14.59
N ALA A 107 -3.41 2.36 -13.35
CA ALA A 107 -3.43 3.55 -12.49
C ALA A 107 -2.30 4.52 -12.83
N ASP A 108 -2.51 5.83 -12.61
CA ASP A 108 -1.47 6.86 -12.78
C ASP A 108 -0.61 6.99 -11.52
N MET A 109 0.07 5.91 -11.18
CA MET A 109 0.90 5.78 -9.98
C MET A 109 2.38 5.71 -10.33
N PRO A 110 3.30 6.17 -9.46
CA PRO A 110 4.74 5.96 -9.66
C PRO A 110 5.13 4.50 -9.46
N PHE A 111 4.47 3.79 -8.54
CA PHE A 111 4.87 2.43 -8.14
C PHE A 111 3.66 1.53 -7.92
N TYR A 112 3.87 0.21 -8.14
CA TYR A 112 2.97 -0.83 -7.66
C TYR A 112 3.74 -1.90 -6.90
N VAL A 113 3.08 -2.49 -5.91
CA VAL A 113 3.64 -3.53 -5.02
C VAL A 113 2.75 -4.76 -5.10
N LYS A 114 3.32 -5.94 -5.31
CA LYS A 114 2.61 -7.22 -5.19
C LYS A 114 2.62 -7.66 -3.72
N SER A 115 1.47 -7.65 -3.08
CA SER A 115 1.34 -8.13 -1.70
C SER A 115 1.32 -9.64 -1.63
N GLN A 116 2.12 -10.21 -0.75
CA GLN A 116 2.16 -11.65 -0.50
C GLN A 116 1.23 -12.09 0.63
N SER A 117 0.56 -11.16 1.30
CA SER A 117 -0.43 -11.49 2.33
C SER A 117 -1.66 -12.16 1.73
N GLY A 118 -2.15 -13.22 2.38
CA GLY A 118 -3.35 -13.95 1.96
C GLY A 118 -4.56 -13.75 2.86
N LYS A 119 -4.47 -12.93 3.92
CA LYS A 119 -5.54 -12.75 4.90
C LYS A 119 -5.45 -11.39 5.60
N GLY A 120 -6.47 -11.04 6.35
CA GLY A 120 -6.53 -9.82 7.17
C GLY A 120 -7.01 -8.63 6.37
N GLY A 121 -6.32 -8.24 5.30
CA GLY A 121 -6.72 -7.15 4.43
C GLY A 121 -7.84 -7.52 3.47
N ALA A 122 -8.73 -6.58 3.17
CA ALA A 122 -9.89 -6.79 2.29
C ALA A 122 -9.48 -7.24 0.88
N TYR A 123 -8.58 -6.47 0.22
CA TYR A 123 -8.14 -6.80 -1.14
C TYR A 123 -7.31 -8.10 -1.19
N ASN A 124 -6.49 -8.35 -0.18
CA ASN A 124 -5.71 -9.59 -0.08
C ASN A 124 -6.63 -10.80 0.03
N TYR A 125 -7.61 -10.72 0.93
CA TYR A 125 -8.58 -11.80 1.11
C TYR A 125 -9.45 -12.00 -0.14
N ALA A 126 -9.94 -10.93 -0.78
CA ALA A 126 -10.65 -11.01 -2.05
C ALA A 126 -9.83 -11.76 -3.11
N GLY A 127 -8.52 -11.50 -3.19
CA GLY A 127 -7.61 -12.23 -4.07
C GLY A 127 -7.58 -13.73 -3.82
N THR A 128 -7.59 -14.17 -2.56
CA THR A 128 -7.63 -15.62 -2.24
C THR A 128 -8.94 -16.30 -2.69
N LEU A 129 -10.00 -15.53 -2.90
CA LEU A 129 -11.26 -15.99 -3.49
C LEU A 129 -11.25 -16.00 -5.02
N GLY A 130 -10.12 -15.66 -5.66
CA GLY A 130 -10.00 -15.56 -7.11
C GLY A 130 -10.49 -14.23 -7.69
N ILE A 131 -10.70 -13.21 -6.86
CA ILE A 131 -11.15 -11.87 -7.28
C ILE A 131 -9.92 -10.98 -7.52
N PRO A 132 -9.60 -10.60 -8.78
CA PRO A 132 -8.54 -9.63 -9.06
C PRO A 132 -8.78 -8.34 -8.29
N SER A 133 -7.80 -7.94 -7.47
CA SER A 133 -7.98 -6.86 -6.51
C SER A 133 -6.74 -5.98 -6.35
N VAL A 134 -7.00 -4.70 -6.17
CA VAL A 134 -5.98 -3.67 -5.93
C VAL A 134 -6.37 -2.78 -4.77
N LEU A 135 -5.36 -2.15 -4.14
CA LEU A 135 -5.55 -1.13 -3.13
C LEU A 135 -4.76 0.11 -3.53
N ILE A 136 -5.44 1.22 -3.71
CA ILE A 136 -4.89 2.53 -4.05
C ILE A 136 -4.50 3.25 -2.75
N GLU A 137 -3.25 3.67 -2.66
CA GLU A 137 -2.75 4.53 -1.60
C GLU A 137 -2.46 5.92 -2.17
N ARG A 138 -3.24 6.93 -1.76
CA ARG A 138 -3.13 8.29 -2.27
C ARG A 138 -3.66 9.31 -1.25
N GLY A 139 -2.98 10.45 -1.16
CA GLY A 139 -3.25 11.45 -0.13
C GLY A 139 -2.51 11.14 1.17
N CYS A 140 -2.32 12.13 2.03
CA CYS A 140 -1.54 12.04 3.26
C CYS A 140 -2.14 12.90 4.37
N ASN A 141 -1.71 12.67 5.60
CA ASN A 141 -2.05 13.47 6.78
C ASN A 141 -3.56 13.56 7.08
N GLY A 142 -4.36 12.58 6.65
CA GLY A 142 -5.81 12.60 6.81
C GLY A 142 -6.51 13.79 6.13
N MET A 143 -5.82 14.50 5.24
CA MET A 143 -6.35 15.66 4.52
C MET A 143 -6.93 15.27 3.17
N TRP A 144 -7.83 16.11 2.68
CA TRP A 144 -8.25 16.03 1.29
C TRP A 144 -7.81 17.28 0.51
N SER A 145 -7.63 17.11 -0.80
CA SER A 145 -7.52 18.20 -1.76
C SER A 145 -8.28 17.86 -3.04
N GLU A 146 -8.62 18.87 -3.82
CA GLU A 146 -9.27 18.65 -5.12
C GLU A 146 -8.36 17.86 -6.07
N GLU A 147 -7.05 18.06 -5.98
CA GLU A 147 -6.03 17.38 -6.78
C GLU A 147 -6.02 15.88 -6.47
N GLU A 148 -5.99 15.50 -5.17
CA GLU A 148 -5.98 14.10 -4.76
C GLU A 148 -7.28 13.39 -5.08
N VAL A 149 -8.42 14.08 -4.93
CA VAL A 149 -9.73 13.55 -5.36
C VAL A 149 -9.77 13.32 -6.88
N ALA A 150 -9.28 14.30 -7.66
CA ALA A 150 -9.22 14.17 -9.12
C ALA A 150 -8.28 13.04 -9.56
N ALA A 151 -7.13 12.91 -8.91
CA ALA A 151 -6.15 11.85 -9.17
C ALA A 151 -6.72 10.46 -8.84
N SER A 152 -7.33 10.29 -7.67
CA SER A 152 -8.00 9.03 -7.29
C SER A 152 -9.14 8.66 -8.25
N GLN A 153 -9.94 9.65 -8.69
CA GLN A 153 -10.97 9.42 -9.70
C GLN A 153 -10.38 9.00 -11.05
N LYS A 154 -9.24 9.56 -11.45
CA LYS A 154 -8.51 9.18 -12.67
C LYS A 154 -8.06 7.73 -12.59
N ASP A 155 -7.43 7.34 -11.48
CA ASP A 155 -6.96 5.98 -11.26
C ASP A 155 -8.10 4.96 -11.37
N VAL A 156 -9.18 5.16 -10.61
CA VAL A 156 -10.34 4.28 -10.63
C VAL A 156 -10.95 4.20 -12.04
N LYS A 157 -11.13 5.34 -12.74
CA LYS A 157 -11.67 5.34 -14.11
C LYS A 157 -10.79 4.58 -15.08
N ASN A 158 -9.46 4.71 -14.96
CA ASN A 158 -8.53 4.02 -15.84
C ASN A 158 -8.56 2.50 -15.60
N ILE A 159 -8.64 2.08 -14.33
CA ILE A 159 -8.84 0.67 -13.97
C ILE A 159 -10.18 0.17 -14.55
N LEU A 160 -11.27 0.92 -14.36
CA LEU A 160 -12.59 0.53 -14.92
C LEU A 160 -12.57 0.43 -16.45
N ARG A 161 -11.81 1.28 -17.16
CA ARG A 161 -11.61 1.15 -18.62
C ARG A 161 -10.78 -0.09 -18.95
N ARG A 162 -9.73 -0.34 -18.19
CA ARG A 162 -8.85 -1.48 -18.39
C ARG A 162 -9.58 -2.81 -18.32
N ILE A 163 -10.50 -2.96 -17.35
CA ILE A 163 -11.33 -4.15 -17.21
C ILE A 163 -12.59 -4.14 -18.14
N GLY A 164 -12.70 -3.15 -19.03
CA GLY A 164 -13.78 -3.06 -20.03
C GLY A 164 -15.14 -2.63 -19.46
N MET A 165 -15.18 -2.11 -18.21
CA MET A 165 -16.41 -1.69 -17.54
C MET A 165 -16.82 -0.27 -17.90
N LEU A 166 -15.90 0.69 -17.97
CA LEU A 166 -16.17 2.09 -18.30
C LEU A 166 -16.04 2.30 -19.81
N LYS A 167 -17.14 2.69 -20.46
CA LYS A 167 -17.23 2.86 -21.92
C LYS A 167 -16.77 4.23 -22.42
N THR A 168 -16.72 5.24 -21.54
CA THR A 168 -16.33 6.59 -21.94
C THR A 168 -14.86 6.66 -22.32
N ARG A 169 -14.57 7.38 -23.43
CA ARG A 169 -13.18 7.64 -23.82
C ARG A 169 -12.48 8.50 -22.75
N PRO A 170 -11.20 8.27 -22.50
CA PRO A 170 -10.43 9.11 -21.58
C PRO A 170 -10.30 10.52 -22.18
N THR A 171 -10.28 11.53 -21.32
CA THR A 171 -9.85 12.89 -21.68
C THR A 171 -8.37 12.94 -21.94
N LEU A 172 -7.85 14.01 -22.57
CA LEU A 172 -6.40 14.17 -22.76
C LEU A 172 -5.62 14.12 -21.43
N ALA A 173 -6.17 14.73 -20.37
CA ALA A 173 -5.55 14.68 -19.04
C ALA A 173 -5.55 13.26 -18.43
N GLU A 174 -6.59 12.46 -18.67
CA GLU A 174 -6.66 11.06 -18.22
C GLU A 174 -5.74 10.15 -19.06
N MET A 175 -5.37 10.53 -20.27
CA MET A 175 -4.42 9.79 -21.13
C MET A 175 -2.97 10.03 -20.74
N GLN A 176 -2.65 11.17 -20.12
CA GLN A 176 -1.33 11.46 -19.60
C GLN A 176 -1.11 10.69 -18.30
N MET A 177 -0.51 9.51 -18.40
CA MET A 177 -0.29 8.58 -17.29
C MET A 177 1.18 8.24 -17.15
N ARG A 178 1.61 8.08 -15.91
CA ARG A 178 2.82 7.33 -15.57
C ARG A 178 2.52 5.85 -15.71
N VAL A 179 3.50 5.08 -16.11
CA VAL A 179 3.43 3.61 -16.00
C VAL A 179 4.04 3.25 -14.66
N PRO A 180 3.28 2.67 -13.73
CA PRO A 180 3.81 2.30 -12.42
C PRO A 180 4.98 1.33 -12.53
N LYS A 181 6.06 1.60 -11.80
CA LYS A 181 7.19 0.68 -11.71
C LYS A 181 6.92 -0.39 -10.66
N HIS A 182 7.30 -1.62 -10.96
CA HIS A 182 7.18 -2.72 -10.01
C HIS A 182 8.18 -2.53 -8.86
N MET A 183 7.69 -2.62 -7.63
CA MET A 183 8.52 -2.76 -6.45
C MET A 183 8.67 -4.23 -6.10
N ASN A 184 9.91 -4.71 -6.07
CA ASN A 184 10.20 -6.11 -5.81
C ASN A 184 9.89 -6.50 -4.36
N HIS A 185 10.19 -5.60 -3.41
CA HIS A 185 9.95 -5.79 -1.98
C HIS A 185 9.56 -4.47 -1.34
N ALA A 186 8.57 -4.51 -0.46
CA ALA A 186 8.27 -3.43 0.47
C ALA A 186 8.59 -3.91 1.89
N HIS A 187 9.31 -3.07 2.63
CA HIS A 187 9.70 -3.32 4.02
C HIS A 187 8.92 -2.38 4.92
N TYR A 188 8.49 -2.91 6.04
CA TYR A 188 7.74 -2.18 7.06
C TYR A 188 8.56 -2.20 8.33
N VAL A 189 8.80 -1.03 8.89
CA VAL A 189 9.59 -0.84 10.10
C VAL A 189 8.69 -0.28 11.18
N ASP A 190 8.55 -1.02 12.25
CA ASP A 190 7.84 -0.59 13.45
C ASP A 190 8.85 -0.15 14.51
N SER A 191 8.41 0.72 15.42
CA SER A 191 9.19 1.10 16.58
C SER A 191 9.15 0.01 17.63
N GLU A 192 10.30 -0.52 18.04
CA GLU A 192 10.39 -1.47 19.16
C GLU A 192 10.24 -0.80 20.54
N LYS A 193 10.30 0.53 20.60
CA LYS A 193 10.23 1.32 21.82
C LYS A 193 9.36 2.54 21.66
N ALA A 194 8.69 2.96 22.73
CA ALA A 194 8.02 4.26 22.75
C ALA A 194 9.03 5.40 22.83
N GLY A 195 8.72 6.52 22.17
CA GLY A 195 9.60 7.68 22.20
C GLY A 195 9.13 8.84 21.33
N CYS A 196 10.08 9.72 21.05
CA CYS A 196 9.92 10.88 20.19
C CYS A 196 10.61 10.63 18.85
N TRP A 197 9.84 10.64 17.76
CA TRP A 197 10.33 10.40 16.40
C TRP A 197 10.81 11.68 15.72
N PHE A 198 12.01 11.62 15.15
CA PHE A 198 12.64 12.72 14.40
C PHE A 198 12.96 12.24 12.98
N PRO A 199 12.02 12.30 12.03
CA PRO A 199 12.30 11.92 10.65
C PRO A 199 13.33 12.83 10.01
N LYS A 200 14.23 12.26 9.22
CA LYS A 200 15.27 12.98 8.44
C LYS A 200 14.98 12.94 6.94
N LYS A 201 14.01 12.16 6.54
CA LYS A 201 13.61 11.95 5.15
C LYS A 201 12.10 12.16 5.03
N LYS A 202 11.60 12.18 3.79
CA LYS A 202 10.16 12.31 3.47
C LYS A 202 9.72 11.18 2.54
N ALA A 203 8.43 10.90 2.53
CA ALA A 203 7.87 9.98 1.55
C ALA A 203 8.20 10.42 0.11
N GLY A 204 8.45 9.45 -0.76
CA GLY A 204 8.89 9.67 -2.14
C GLY A 204 10.37 9.97 -2.32
N GLN A 205 11.14 10.19 -1.25
CA GLN A 205 12.60 10.37 -1.38
C GLN A 205 13.29 9.04 -1.63
N ILE A 206 14.25 9.07 -2.55
CA ILE A 206 15.22 8.01 -2.74
C ILE A 206 16.31 8.18 -1.68
N VAL A 207 16.66 7.11 -1.01
CA VAL A 207 17.62 7.08 0.09
C VAL A 207 18.67 6.03 -0.22
N LYS A 208 19.93 6.39 -0.04
CA LYS A 208 21.09 5.49 -0.24
C LYS A 208 21.30 4.60 0.97
N ALA A 209 21.92 3.43 0.74
CA ALA A 209 22.39 2.56 1.80
C ALA A 209 23.26 3.33 2.81
N GLY A 210 23.04 3.09 4.10
CA GLY A 210 23.74 3.77 5.20
C GLY A 210 23.19 5.15 5.59
N GLU A 211 22.35 5.79 4.76
CA GLU A 211 21.75 7.08 5.13
C GLU A 211 20.77 6.96 6.30
N LEU A 212 20.75 7.99 7.13
CA LEU A 212 19.86 8.10 8.28
C LEU A 212 18.45 8.46 7.84
N LEU A 213 17.49 7.58 8.14
CA LEU A 213 16.04 7.81 7.91
C LEU A 213 15.43 8.69 9.00
N GLY A 214 15.82 8.44 10.24
CA GLY A 214 15.31 9.15 11.40
C GLY A 214 15.93 8.64 12.70
N GLU A 215 15.60 9.35 13.77
CA GLU A 215 16.04 9.05 15.13
C GLU A 215 14.84 8.91 16.05
N LEU A 216 14.81 7.85 16.86
CA LEU A 216 13.92 7.75 18.00
C LEU A 216 14.67 8.25 19.23
N LYS A 217 14.08 9.16 19.99
CA LYS A 217 14.67 9.72 21.21
C LYS A 217 13.77 9.48 22.41
N ASP A 218 14.38 9.42 23.58
CA ASP A 218 13.66 9.45 24.85
C ASP A 218 13.06 10.84 25.13
N TYR A 219 12.30 10.97 26.20
CA TYR A 219 11.67 12.23 26.60
C TYR A 219 12.67 13.28 27.14
N PHE A 220 13.94 12.91 27.27
CA PHE A 220 15.04 13.81 27.67
C PHE A 220 15.91 14.23 26.48
N GLY A 221 15.61 13.72 25.28
CA GLY A 221 16.31 14.05 24.04
C GLY A 221 17.50 13.15 23.71
N ASN A 222 17.77 12.10 24.51
CA ASN A 222 18.81 11.13 24.19
C ASN A 222 18.34 10.20 23.06
N VAL A 223 19.25 9.92 22.12
CA VAL A 223 18.96 8.99 21.03
C VAL A 223 18.84 7.56 21.60
N ILE A 224 17.67 6.94 21.39
CA ILE A 224 17.41 5.54 21.74
C ILE A 224 17.79 4.63 20.59
N GLU A 225 17.47 5.06 19.35
CA GLU A 225 17.66 4.28 18.15
C GLU A 225 17.83 5.16 16.91
N GLU A 226 18.71 4.75 15.99
CA GLU A 226 18.89 5.33 14.66
C GLU A 226 18.42 4.33 13.60
N PHE A 227 17.60 4.80 12.67
CA PHE A 227 17.10 3.98 11.57
C PHE A 227 17.87 4.31 10.31
N ARG A 228 18.53 3.29 9.74
CA ARG A 228 19.33 3.41 8.52
C ARG A 228 18.97 2.29 7.55
N LEU A 229 18.97 2.59 6.25
CA LEU A 229 18.79 1.58 5.22
C LEU A 229 20.04 0.73 5.05
N LYS A 230 19.84 -0.55 4.75
CA LYS A 230 20.93 -1.45 4.32
C LYS A 230 21.16 -1.41 2.81
N GLU A 231 20.18 -0.99 2.04
CA GLU A 231 20.17 -0.94 0.58
C GLU A 231 19.50 0.36 0.10
N ASP A 232 19.76 0.76 -1.15
CA ASP A 232 19.09 1.90 -1.76
C ASP A 232 17.59 1.62 -1.88
N ALA A 233 16.74 2.57 -1.46
CA ALA A 233 15.29 2.41 -1.48
C ALA A 233 14.58 3.73 -1.67
N ILE A 234 13.26 3.66 -1.91
CA ILE A 234 12.36 4.81 -1.85
C ILE A 234 11.42 4.68 -0.66
N ILE A 235 11.19 5.77 0.04
CA ILE A 235 10.22 5.81 1.15
C ILE A 235 8.81 5.84 0.58
N LEU A 236 8.00 4.84 0.93
CA LEU A 236 6.58 4.76 0.54
C LEU A 236 5.73 5.62 1.46
N TYR A 237 5.88 5.43 2.75
CA TYR A 237 5.28 6.28 3.78
C TYR A 237 6.13 6.30 5.04
N GLN A 238 5.87 7.28 5.90
CA GLN A 238 6.42 7.36 7.24
C GLN A 238 5.45 8.07 8.18
N THR A 239 5.55 7.77 9.47
CA THR A 239 4.84 8.57 10.47
C THR A 239 5.48 9.94 10.61
N ILE A 240 4.64 10.99 10.71
CA ILE A 240 5.06 12.35 11.08
C ILE A 240 4.65 12.68 12.51
N SER A 241 4.07 11.72 13.23
CA SER A 241 3.77 11.90 14.66
C SER A 241 5.06 12.04 15.45
N TYR A 242 5.15 13.09 16.26
CA TYR A 242 6.26 13.26 17.19
C TYR A 242 6.27 12.17 18.27
N SER A 243 5.08 11.79 18.76
CA SER A 243 4.92 10.72 19.75
C SER A 243 4.69 9.38 19.04
N VAL A 244 5.51 8.41 19.34
CA VAL A 244 5.43 7.06 18.79
C VAL A 244 5.30 6.07 19.95
N PRO A 245 4.19 5.33 20.04
CA PRO A 245 4.06 4.20 20.93
C PRO A 245 4.98 3.05 20.54
N GLU A 246 5.22 2.14 21.46
CA GLU A 246 5.86 0.86 21.18
C GLU A 246 5.03 0.03 20.18
N ASN A 247 5.69 -0.69 19.28
CA ASN A 247 5.08 -1.49 18.21
C ASN A 247 4.18 -0.69 17.25
N SER A 248 4.57 0.55 16.97
CA SER A 248 3.86 1.42 16.04
C SER A 248 4.61 1.56 14.72
N PRO A 249 3.91 1.61 13.57
CA PRO A 249 4.53 1.83 12.27
C PRO A 249 5.32 3.13 12.23
N LEU A 250 6.58 3.05 11.77
CA LEU A 250 7.45 4.20 11.57
C LEU A 250 7.61 4.53 10.10
N ILE A 251 8.06 3.57 9.29
CA ILE A 251 8.44 3.79 7.90
C ILE A 251 8.11 2.53 7.09
N ALA A 252 7.59 2.74 5.88
CA ALA A 252 7.64 1.74 4.83
C ALA A 252 8.50 2.24 3.68
N TYR A 253 9.34 1.36 3.15
CA TYR A 253 10.19 1.65 2.00
C TYR A 253 10.24 0.46 1.04
N GLY A 254 10.53 0.74 -0.20
CA GLY A 254 10.56 -0.29 -1.24
C GLY A 254 11.79 -0.20 -2.11
N HIS A 255 12.22 -1.37 -2.61
CA HIS A 255 13.27 -1.50 -3.59
C HIS A 255 12.66 -1.71 -4.97
N TYR A 256 13.19 -1.02 -5.94
CA TYR A 256 12.86 -1.23 -7.33
C TYR A 256 14.15 -1.26 -8.16
N ASP A 257 14.10 -1.92 -9.30
CA ASP A 257 15.28 -2.19 -10.13
C ASP A 257 15.78 -0.89 -10.82
N ILE A 258 16.26 0.05 -10.02
CA ILE A 258 16.94 1.24 -10.53
C ILE A 258 18.29 1.34 -9.84
N CYS A 259 19.35 1.28 -10.62
CA CYS A 259 20.64 1.80 -10.18
C CYS A 259 20.66 3.31 -10.36
N ILE A 260 21.11 3.99 -9.35
CA ILE A 260 21.42 5.41 -9.41
C ILE A 260 22.94 5.46 -9.57
N ASP A 261 23.40 6.04 -10.68
CA ASP A 261 24.82 6.27 -10.88
C ASP A 261 25.37 7.33 -9.90
N ASP A 262 26.67 7.44 -9.81
CA ASP A 262 27.35 8.40 -8.92
C ASP A 262 27.02 9.88 -9.23
N MET A 263 26.33 10.14 -10.36
CA MET A 263 25.87 11.47 -10.75
C MET A 263 24.37 11.69 -10.48
N GLY A 264 23.68 10.70 -9.87
CA GLY A 264 22.26 10.79 -9.54
C GLY A 264 21.31 10.47 -10.71
N ASN A 265 21.80 9.95 -11.83
CA ASN A 265 20.96 9.52 -12.94
C ASN A 265 20.41 8.11 -12.67
N THR A 266 19.15 7.91 -13.03
CA THR A 266 18.49 6.62 -12.85
C THR A 266 18.59 5.77 -14.12
N HIS A 267 19.11 4.55 -13.99
CA HIS A 267 19.13 3.54 -15.05
C HIS A 267 18.28 2.34 -14.64
N GLN A 268 17.51 1.80 -15.57
CA GLN A 268 16.77 0.56 -15.37
C GLN A 268 17.62 -0.60 -15.86
N HIS A 269 17.93 -1.56 -14.96
CA HIS A 269 18.61 -2.78 -15.36
C HIS A 269 17.69 -3.70 -16.17
N THR A 270 18.28 -4.42 -17.11
CA THR A 270 17.64 -5.57 -17.75
C THR A 270 17.62 -6.75 -16.77
N HIS A 271 16.69 -7.68 -16.95
CA HIS A 271 16.53 -8.86 -16.09
C HIS A 271 17.84 -9.68 -15.92
N ASP A 272 18.72 -9.67 -16.92
CA ASP A 272 19.99 -10.38 -16.92
C ASP A 272 21.09 -9.67 -16.10
N GLU A 273 21.09 -8.33 -16.06
CA GLU A 273 22.00 -7.54 -15.22
C GLU A 273 21.66 -7.68 -13.74
N LEU A 274 20.38 -7.79 -13.40
CA LEU A 274 19.90 -8.06 -12.04
C LEU A 274 20.33 -9.42 -11.52
N HIS A 275 20.28 -10.46 -12.36
CA HIS A 275 20.77 -11.79 -11.98
C HIS A 275 22.26 -11.82 -11.70
N LYS A 276 23.03 -11.00 -12.39
CA LYS A 276 24.48 -10.88 -12.23
C LYS A 276 24.84 -10.14 -10.93
N HIS A 277 24.18 -9.03 -10.65
CA HIS A 277 24.36 -8.26 -9.40
C HIS A 277 23.94 -9.04 -8.16
N ARG A 278 22.81 -9.79 -8.21
CA ARG A 278 22.39 -10.67 -7.13
C ARG A 278 23.40 -11.78 -6.82
N LYS A 279 24.04 -12.35 -7.84
CA LYS A 279 25.05 -13.37 -7.66
C LYS A 279 26.31 -12.84 -6.97
N GLU A 280 26.77 -11.66 -7.37
CA GLU A 280 27.96 -11.02 -6.82
C GLU A 280 27.78 -10.58 -5.37
N HIS A 281 26.58 -10.18 -4.95
CA HIS A 281 26.29 -9.78 -3.55
C HIS A 281 25.88 -10.94 -2.63
N TYR A 282 25.38 -12.06 -3.16
CA TYR A 282 24.99 -13.23 -2.34
C TYR A 282 26.16 -14.13 -1.96
N ASP A 283 27.24 -14.15 -2.73
CA ASP A 283 28.42 -14.95 -2.44
C ASP A 283 29.32 -14.34 -1.34
N ASP A 284 29.17 -13.03 -1.03
CA ASP A 284 29.95 -12.36 0.04
C ASP A 284 29.32 -12.43 1.44
N HIS A 285 28.08 -12.94 1.59
CA HIS A 285 27.36 -12.98 2.87
C HIS A 285 26.79 -14.35 3.26
N ALA A 286 27.48 -15.45 2.91
CA ALA A 286 27.17 -16.77 3.45
C ALA A 286 27.65 -16.90 4.90
N GLY A 287 26.97 -16.27 5.81
CA GLY A 287 27.19 -16.39 7.24
C GLY A 287 26.43 -15.32 8.01
N ILE A 288 25.21 -15.62 8.40
CA ILE A 288 24.60 -15.38 9.72
C ILE A 288 23.10 -15.67 9.61
N HIS A 289 22.67 -16.54 10.50
CA HIS A 289 21.33 -17.07 10.70
C HIS A 289 20.24 -15.98 10.86
N SER A 290 19.08 -16.21 10.21
CA SER A 290 17.74 -16.13 10.83
C SER A 290 16.66 -16.35 9.76
N ARG A 291 16.34 -17.61 9.48
CA ARG A 291 15.27 -18.00 8.56
C ARG A 291 14.01 -18.53 9.28
N GLU A 292 13.92 -18.41 10.59
CA GLU A 292 12.88 -19.10 11.38
C GLU A 292 11.98 -18.21 12.25
N MET A 293 12.00 -16.87 12.09
CA MET A 293 11.18 -16.00 12.97
C MET A 293 10.07 -15.18 12.31
N TRP A 294 9.80 -15.38 11.01
CA TRP A 294 8.82 -14.53 10.28
C TRP A 294 7.58 -15.25 9.76
N GLU A 295 7.45 -16.57 9.97
CA GLU A 295 6.27 -17.32 9.48
C GLU A 295 5.05 -17.28 10.41
N ASP A 296 5.16 -16.80 11.64
CA ASP A 296 4.05 -16.84 12.63
C ASP A 296 3.41 -15.49 12.94
N MET A 297 3.80 -14.39 12.30
CA MET A 297 3.32 -13.04 12.64
C MET A 297 2.89 -12.15 11.46
N ILE A 298 2.50 -12.75 10.33
CA ILE A 298 1.87 -11.96 9.25
C ILE A 298 0.53 -12.55 8.88
#